data_15a5e1ad38dc5e9c3f1ee5d8bde1b58b
#
_entry.id   15a5e1ad38dc5e9c3f1ee5d8bde1b58b
#
_cell.length_a   1.000
_cell.length_b   1.000
_cell.length_c   1.000
_cell.angle_alpha   90.00
_cell.angle_beta   90.00
_cell.angle_gamma   90.00
#
_symmetry.space_group_name_H-M   'P 1'
#
loop_
_entity.id
_entity.type
_entity.pdbx_description
1 polymer ?
#
loop_
_entity_poly.entity_id
_entity_poly.type
_entity_poly.pdbx_seq_one_letter_code
_entity_poly.pdbx_strand_id
1 'polypeptide(L)'
;MKIKLGIAPIAWSNDDMPELGGDTPIEKCLEDASTSGFTGIELGGKFPRNPGITKFLLEKFNLKMPGGWYGAMLRERSVKEEWIALQDHLNLLKLINADVFVFADVSGSIQGDQSKALSKRPILEKDEWDSYCKKISELSDMLMDEGMPMSYHEHMGTIIQSEEDVDRFMDMTNQNTFLLYDTGHLMFAEANYERVLKNYISRINHVHCKDIRKDVFLKSIKDDLSFRESFLDGVFTVPGDGCIDYDPLIKILY
;
A
#
# COMPACT_ATOMS: atom_id res chain seq x y z
N MET A 1 1.84 -9.96 20.97
CA MET A 1 0.81 -9.13 20.29
C MET A 1 -0.07 -10.04 19.45
N LYS A 2 -1.38 -9.91 19.45
CA LYS A 2 -2.26 -10.78 18.64
C LYS A 2 -2.32 -10.20 17.23
N ILE A 3 -1.82 -10.93 16.23
CA ILE A 3 -1.88 -10.54 14.83
C ILE A 3 -3.35 -10.39 14.41
N LYS A 4 -3.69 -9.28 13.75
CA LYS A 4 -4.98 -9.07 13.10
C LYS A 4 -4.83 -9.35 11.62
N LEU A 5 -5.63 -10.26 11.08
CA LEU A 5 -5.62 -10.57 9.66
C LEU A 5 -6.70 -9.77 8.95
N GLY A 6 -6.30 -9.00 7.96
CA GLY A 6 -7.17 -8.29 7.04
C GLY A 6 -6.95 -8.76 5.59
N ILE A 7 -7.85 -8.32 4.71
CA ILE A 7 -7.75 -8.57 3.27
C ILE A 7 -8.05 -7.28 2.50
N ALA A 8 -7.43 -7.09 1.34
CA ALA A 8 -7.78 -5.99 0.46
C ALA A 8 -8.87 -6.41 -0.53
N PRO A 9 -9.81 -5.51 -0.90
CA PRO A 9 -10.87 -5.80 -1.88
C PRO A 9 -10.36 -6.21 -3.25
N ILE A 10 -9.09 -5.95 -3.54
CA ILE A 10 -8.40 -6.33 -4.78
C ILE A 10 -8.48 -7.85 -5.07
N ALA A 11 -8.76 -8.66 -4.05
CA ALA A 11 -9.02 -10.09 -4.21
C ALA A 11 -10.30 -10.39 -5.04
N TRP A 12 -11.25 -9.45 -5.10
CA TRP A 12 -12.51 -9.59 -5.84
C TRP A 12 -12.66 -8.59 -6.97
N SER A 13 -12.00 -7.42 -6.85
CA SER A 13 -12.08 -6.36 -7.87
C SER A 13 -10.80 -5.54 -7.86
N ASN A 14 -10.38 -5.06 -9.02
CA ASN A 14 -9.17 -4.26 -9.14
C ASN A 14 -9.53 -2.78 -9.27
N ASP A 15 -9.01 -1.92 -8.38
CA ASP A 15 -9.29 -0.48 -8.40
C ASP A 15 -8.56 0.24 -9.55
N ASP A 16 -7.42 -0.29 -10.03
CA ASP A 16 -6.67 0.23 -11.18
C ASP A 16 -7.25 -0.27 -12.52
N MET A 17 -8.03 -1.36 -12.49
CA MET A 17 -8.72 -1.96 -13.64
C MET A 17 -10.13 -2.36 -13.25
N PRO A 18 -11.09 -1.41 -13.15
CA PRO A 18 -12.44 -1.66 -12.64
C PRO A 18 -13.26 -2.68 -13.43
N GLU A 19 -12.86 -2.98 -14.66
CA GLU A 19 -13.43 -4.06 -15.47
C GLU A 19 -13.13 -5.47 -14.92
N LEU A 20 -12.09 -5.61 -14.09
CA LEU A 20 -11.76 -6.88 -13.42
C LEU A 20 -12.54 -6.97 -12.11
N GLY A 21 -13.62 -7.77 -12.12
CA GLY A 21 -14.49 -8.00 -10.98
C GLY A 21 -15.39 -6.80 -10.61
N GLY A 22 -15.57 -5.83 -11.53
CA GLY A 22 -16.35 -4.61 -11.30
C GLY A 22 -17.83 -4.86 -10.97
N ASP A 23 -18.37 -5.97 -11.39
CA ASP A 23 -19.74 -6.44 -11.15
C ASP A 23 -19.92 -7.16 -9.79
N THR A 24 -18.85 -7.51 -9.09
CA THR A 24 -18.92 -8.14 -7.77
C THR A 24 -19.48 -7.15 -6.73
N PRO A 25 -20.64 -7.41 -6.09
CA PRO A 25 -21.17 -6.52 -5.07
C PRO A 25 -20.24 -6.41 -3.84
N ILE A 26 -20.19 -5.24 -3.21
CA ILE A 26 -19.39 -5.04 -2.01
C ILE A 26 -19.80 -5.99 -0.86
N GLU A 27 -21.09 -6.27 -0.74
CA GLU A 27 -21.60 -7.20 0.28
C GLU A 27 -21.02 -8.61 0.10
N LYS A 28 -20.81 -9.05 -1.16
CA LYS A 28 -20.18 -10.35 -1.43
C LYS A 28 -18.72 -10.36 -0.97
N CYS A 29 -17.96 -9.29 -1.23
CA CYS A 29 -16.59 -9.16 -0.74
C CYS A 29 -16.52 -9.22 0.80
N LEU A 30 -17.45 -8.53 1.47
CA LEU A 30 -17.52 -8.49 2.93
C LEU A 30 -17.93 -9.84 3.54
N GLU A 31 -18.91 -10.52 2.94
CA GLU A 31 -19.35 -11.85 3.36
C GLU A 31 -18.23 -12.87 3.22
N ASP A 32 -17.55 -12.89 2.08
CA ASP A 32 -16.44 -13.82 1.83
C ASP A 32 -15.27 -13.54 2.76
N ALA A 33 -14.89 -12.29 2.98
CA ALA A 33 -13.85 -11.91 3.93
C ALA A 33 -14.17 -12.42 5.34
N SER A 34 -15.38 -12.13 5.83
CA SER A 34 -15.84 -12.55 7.16
C SER A 34 -15.89 -14.08 7.31
N THR A 35 -16.48 -14.79 6.35
CA THR A 35 -16.61 -16.26 6.39
C THR A 35 -15.28 -16.97 6.24
N SER A 36 -14.30 -16.34 5.56
CA SER A 36 -12.92 -16.85 5.48
C SER A 36 -12.09 -16.60 6.74
N GLY A 37 -12.65 -15.92 7.75
CA GLY A 37 -12.00 -15.73 9.05
C GLY A 37 -11.14 -14.46 9.14
N PHE A 38 -11.19 -13.57 8.14
CA PHE A 38 -10.56 -12.25 8.26
C PHE A 38 -11.30 -11.38 9.27
N THR A 39 -10.56 -10.53 9.98
CA THR A 39 -11.10 -9.60 10.98
C THR A 39 -11.20 -8.17 10.45
N GLY A 40 -10.66 -7.91 9.28
CA GLY A 40 -10.70 -6.60 8.63
C GLY A 40 -10.63 -6.70 7.12
N ILE A 41 -11.05 -5.59 6.48
CA ILE A 41 -10.94 -5.39 5.03
C ILE A 41 -10.54 -3.95 4.76
N GLU A 42 -9.58 -3.71 3.88
CA GLU A 42 -9.14 -2.36 3.52
C GLU A 42 -10.17 -1.61 2.68
N LEU A 43 -10.10 -0.29 2.75
CA LEU A 43 -10.94 0.59 1.95
C LEU A 43 -10.51 0.52 0.47
N GLY A 44 -11.36 -0.03 -0.37
CA GLY A 44 -11.20 -0.02 -1.83
C GLY A 44 -12.23 0.85 -2.53
N GLY A 45 -12.14 0.92 -3.85
CA GLY A 45 -12.99 1.76 -4.71
C GLY A 45 -14.48 1.42 -4.64
N LYS A 46 -14.82 0.16 -4.32
CA LYS A 46 -16.22 -0.30 -4.19
C LYS A 46 -16.93 0.20 -2.93
N PHE A 47 -16.19 0.62 -1.91
CA PHE A 47 -16.82 1.08 -0.68
C PHE A 47 -17.55 2.41 -0.89
N PRO A 48 -18.76 2.56 -0.33
CA PRO A 48 -19.44 3.85 -0.26
C PRO A 48 -18.54 4.89 0.44
N ARG A 49 -18.50 6.11 -0.08
CA ARG A 49 -17.74 7.21 0.57
C ARG A 49 -18.53 7.88 1.68
N ASN A 50 -19.72 7.40 2.00
CA ASN A 50 -20.50 7.83 3.16
C ASN A 50 -20.08 7.01 4.39
N PRO A 51 -19.52 7.65 5.44
CA PRO A 51 -18.99 6.94 6.61
C PRO A 51 -20.04 6.10 7.33
N GLY A 52 -21.28 6.60 7.42
CA GLY A 52 -22.37 5.89 8.11
C GLY A 52 -22.74 4.58 7.39
N ILE A 53 -22.81 4.61 6.05
CA ILE A 53 -23.09 3.42 5.25
C ILE A 53 -21.93 2.42 5.35
N THR A 54 -20.70 2.91 5.20
CA THR A 54 -19.51 2.05 5.29
C THR A 54 -19.38 1.40 6.68
N LYS A 55 -19.60 2.17 7.75
CA LYS A 55 -19.60 1.64 9.11
C LYS A 55 -20.68 0.58 9.32
N PHE A 56 -21.90 0.84 8.87
CA PHE A 56 -23.00 -0.13 8.92
C PHE A 56 -22.63 -1.45 8.20
N LEU A 57 -22.04 -1.37 7.01
CA LEU A 57 -21.61 -2.54 6.25
C LEU A 57 -20.53 -3.33 7.01
N LEU A 58 -19.52 -2.66 7.55
CA LEU A 58 -18.47 -3.32 8.33
C LEU A 58 -19.04 -4.01 9.58
N GLU A 59 -19.91 -3.34 10.33
CA GLU A 59 -20.57 -3.90 11.51
C GLU A 59 -21.44 -5.12 11.17
N LYS A 60 -22.22 -5.05 10.07
CA LYS A 60 -23.06 -6.14 9.58
C LYS A 60 -22.28 -7.44 9.36
N PHE A 61 -21.05 -7.35 8.85
CA PHE A 61 -20.19 -8.50 8.58
C PHE A 61 -19.11 -8.74 9.64
N ASN A 62 -19.16 -8.02 10.78
CA ASN A 62 -18.20 -8.12 11.88
C ASN A 62 -16.74 -7.91 11.42
N LEU A 63 -16.52 -6.96 10.53
CA LEU A 63 -15.22 -6.56 10.00
C LEU A 63 -14.82 -5.18 10.50
N LYS A 64 -13.52 -4.91 10.50
CA LYS A 64 -12.93 -3.58 10.76
C LYS A 64 -12.26 -3.05 9.50
N MET A 65 -12.02 -1.76 9.45
CA MET A 65 -11.25 -1.10 8.40
C MET A 65 -9.84 -0.82 8.96
N PRO A 66 -8.79 -1.56 8.53
CA PRO A 66 -7.42 -1.28 9.02
C PRO A 66 -6.86 0.01 8.43
N GLY A 67 -7.20 0.36 7.20
CA GLY A 67 -6.71 1.54 6.51
C GLY A 67 -7.33 1.67 5.12
N GLY A 68 -6.84 2.64 4.36
CA GLY A 68 -7.26 2.85 2.99
C GLY A 68 -6.22 3.63 2.20
N TRP A 69 -6.03 3.22 0.96
CA TRP A 69 -5.09 3.82 0.03
C TRP A 69 -5.45 5.27 -0.31
N TYR A 70 -4.46 6.14 -0.24
CA TYR A 70 -4.50 7.51 -0.74
C TYR A 70 -3.30 7.78 -1.66
N GLY A 71 -3.59 8.11 -2.91
CA GLY A 71 -2.58 8.51 -3.89
C GLY A 71 -2.29 10.01 -3.79
N ALA A 72 -1.18 10.36 -3.17
CA ALA A 72 -0.74 11.74 -2.96
C ALA A 72 0.03 12.28 -4.17
N MET A 73 0.10 13.60 -4.26
CA MET A 73 0.88 14.34 -5.26
C MET A 73 1.89 15.28 -4.57
N LEU A 74 2.51 14.81 -3.48
CA LEU A 74 3.31 15.67 -2.60
C LEU A 74 4.63 16.14 -3.23
N ARG A 75 5.19 15.38 -4.19
CA ARG A 75 6.32 15.86 -4.99
C ARG A 75 5.95 17.13 -5.75
N GLU A 76 4.72 17.21 -6.28
CA GLU A 76 4.22 18.31 -7.12
C GLU A 76 3.51 19.40 -6.31
N ARG A 77 2.94 19.05 -5.14
CA ARG A 77 2.18 19.96 -4.28
C ARG A 77 3.01 20.41 -3.08
N SER A 78 2.61 21.53 -2.48
CA SER A 78 3.03 21.90 -1.14
C SER A 78 2.31 21.02 -0.10
N VAL A 79 2.86 20.93 1.12
CA VAL A 79 2.21 20.22 2.24
C VAL A 79 0.81 20.75 2.50
N LYS A 80 0.62 22.08 2.42
CA LYS A 80 -0.70 22.70 2.61
C LYS A 80 -1.73 22.28 1.57
N GLU A 81 -1.33 22.22 0.30
CA GLU A 81 -2.22 21.78 -0.79
C GLU A 81 -2.58 20.31 -0.65
N GLU A 82 -1.59 19.47 -0.32
CA GLU A 82 -1.83 18.05 -0.09
C GLU A 82 -2.70 17.82 1.15
N TRP A 83 -2.47 18.58 2.24
CA TRP A 83 -3.29 18.53 3.44
C TRP A 83 -4.76 18.84 3.16
N ILE A 84 -5.03 19.83 2.33
CA ILE A 84 -6.40 20.15 1.91
C ILE A 84 -6.99 19.02 1.07
N ALA A 85 -6.21 18.47 0.14
CA ALA A 85 -6.67 17.43 -0.78
C ALA A 85 -7.03 16.11 -0.07
N LEU A 86 -6.31 15.74 0.99
CA LEU A 86 -6.53 14.47 1.71
C LEU A 86 -7.68 14.51 2.74
N GLN A 87 -8.26 15.70 3.04
CA GLN A 87 -9.20 15.85 4.16
C GLN A 87 -10.44 14.94 4.09
N ASP A 88 -11.04 14.79 2.92
CA ASP A 88 -12.23 13.94 2.76
C ASP A 88 -11.89 12.46 3.06
N HIS A 89 -10.72 11.99 2.62
CA HIS A 89 -10.25 10.66 2.89
C HIS A 89 -9.89 10.45 4.37
N LEU A 90 -9.18 11.41 4.98
CA LEU A 90 -8.85 11.40 6.40
C LEU A 90 -10.11 11.36 7.27
N ASN A 91 -11.08 12.22 6.98
CA ASN A 91 -12.35 12.26 7.70
C ASN A 91 -13.13 10.95 7.59
N LEU A 92 -13.16 10.34 6.39
CA LEU A 92 -13.78 9.02 6.20
C LEU A 92 -13.10 7.98 7.10
N LEU A 93 -11.77 7.86 7.04
CA LEU A 93 -11.01 6.89 7.83
C LEU A 93 -11.20 7.10 9.34
N LYS A 94 -11.19 8.34 9.82
CA LYS A 94 -11.44 8.67 11.24
C LYS A 94 -12.84 8.23 11.69
N LEU A 95 -13.87 8.52 10.89
CA LEU A 95 -15.26 8.23 11.25
C LEU A 95 -15.58 6.72 11.26
N ILE A 96 -14.84 5.93 10.49
CA ILE A 96 -14.96 4.46 10.50
C ILE A 96 -13.96 3.78 11.45
N ASN A 97 -13.17 4.55 12.20
CA ASN A 97 -12.14 4.09 13.14
C ASN A 97 -11.06 3.21 12.48
N ALA A 98 -10.52 3.65 11.35
CA ALA A 98 -9.37 3.00 10.74
C ALA A 98 -8.11 3.14 11.62
N ASP A 99 -7.18 2.17 11.50
CA ASP A 99 -5.96 2.13 12.30
C ASP A 99 -4.84 3.02 11.69
N VAL A 100 -4.75 3.08 10.35
CA VAL A 100 -3.67 3.80 9.64
C VAL A 100 -4.16 4.51 8.37
N PHE A 101 -3.40 5.52 7.94
CA PHE A 101 -3.55 6.20 6.66
C PHE A 101 -2.55 5.61 5.66
N VAL A 102 -3.01 4.76 4.74
CA VAL A 102 -2.14 4.18 3.71
C VAL A 102 -1.85 5.24 2.65
N PHE A 103 -0.60 5.64 2.56
CA PHE A 103 -0.14 6.76 1.74
C PHE A 103 0.89 6.31 0.71
N ALA A 104 0.70 6.66 -0.55
CA ALA A 104 1.74 6.55 -1.57
C ALA A 104 1.80 7.84 -2.39
N ASP A 105 2.99 8.30 -2.73
CA ASP A 105 3.12 9.43 -3.66
C ASP A 105 3.08 8.91 -5.10
N VAL A 106 2.06 9.32 -5.82
CA VAL A 106 1.83 8.91 -7.22
C VAL A 106 2.23 10.00 -8.22
N SER A 107 2.98 11.03 -7.78
CA SER A 107 3.50 12.08 -8.66
C SER A 107 4.36 11.48 -9.77
N GLY A 108 3.91 11.63 -11.01
CA GLY A 108 4.58 11.06 -12.19
C GLY A 108 4.62 9.52 -12.22
N SER A 109 3.86 8.83 -11.37
CA SER A 109 3.80 7.36 -11.33
C SER A 109 3.41 6.77 -12.69
N ILE A 110 4.00 5.63 -12.99
CA ILE A 110 3.71 4.84 -14.20
C ILE A 110 2.94 3.55 -13.91
N GLN A 111 2.57 3.31 -12.64
CA GLN A 111 1.88 2.08 -12.23
C GLN A 111 0.58 1.80 -12.99
N GLY A 112 -0.15 2.85 -13.38
CA GLY A 112 -1.38 2.76 -14.15
C GLY A 112 -1.19 2.79 -15.68
N ASP A 113 0.03 2.96 -16.20
CA ASP A 113 0.33 3.14 -17.63
C ASP A 113 0.91 1.85 -18.23
N GLN A 114 0.07 1.08 -18.93
CA GLN A 114 0.48 -0.17 -19.57
C GLN A 114 1.53 0.00 -20.67
N SER A 115 1.68 1.20 -21.22
CA SER A 115 2.64 1.48 -22.28
C SER A 115 4.05 1.79 -21.76
N LYS A 116 4.22 1.93 -20.45
CA LYS A 116 5.50 2.29 -19.83
C LYS A 116 6.12 1.14 -19.08
N ALA A 117 7.31 0.74 -19.53
CA ALA A 117 8.12 -0.26 -18.86
C ALA A 117 8.52 0.18 -17.45
N LEU A 118 8.66 -0.78 -16.52
CA LEU A 118 9.02 -0.53 -15.11
C LEU A 118 10.34 0.20 -14.95
N SER A 119 11.31 0.00 -15.85
CA SER A 119 12.58 0.74 -15.87
C SER A 119 12.43 2.24 -16.06
N LYS A 120 11.25 2.72 -16.49
CA LYS A 120 10.94 4.14 -16.75
C LYS A 120 10.21 4.82 -15.59
N ARG A 121 10.22 4.21 -14.40
CA ARG A 121 9.62 4.81 -13.20
C ARG A 121 10.21 6.19 -12.89
N PRO A 122 9.46 7.07 -12.22
CA PRO A 122 10.02 8.33 -11.76
C PRO A 122 11.07 8.08 -10.67
N ILE A 123 12.10 8.92 -10.65
CA ILE A 123 13.19 8.89 -9.66
C ILE A 123 13.30 10.28 -9.06
N LEU A 124 13.60 10.35 -7.75
CA LEU A 124 13.99 11.61 -7.12
C LEU A 124 15.44 11.92 -7.45
N GLU A 125 15.68 13.11 -8.00
CA GLU A 125 17.04 13.60 -8.20
C GLU A 125 17.72 13.86 -6.85
N LYS A 126 19.04 13.91 -6.85
CA LYS A 126 19.83 14.00 -5.61
C LYS A 126 19.43 15.21 -4.73
N ASP A 127 19.10 16.33 -5.33
CA ASP A 127 18.73 17.58 -4.68
C ASP A 127 17.24 17.66 -4.30
N GLU A 128 16.39 16.75 -4.79
CA GLU A 128 14.98 16.69 -4.43
C GLU A 128 14.75 16.00 -3.07
N TRP A 129 15.62 15.07 -2.67
CA TRP A 129 15.41 14.20 -1.51
C TRP A 129 15.17 14.97 -0.21
N ASP A 130 16.01 15.98 0.09
CA ASP A 130 15.90 16.76 1.33
C ASP A 130 14.53 17.46 1.43
N SER A 131 14.11 18.11 0.33
CA SER A 131 12.84 18.82 0.30
C SER A 131 11.65 17.87 0.35
N TYR A 132 11.73 16.75 -0.35
CA TYR A 132 10.69 15.72 -0.38
C TYR A 132 10.50 15.05 0.99
N CYS A 133 11.58 14.54 1.59
CA CYS A 133 11.53 13.89 2.91
C CYS A 133 11.09 14.85 4.02
N LYS A 134 11.43 16.14 3.91
CA LYS A 134 10.92 17.15 4.83
C LYS A 134 9.40 17.34 4.70
N LYS A 135 8.86 17.40 3.48
CA LYS A 135 7.40 17.47 3.25
C LYS A 135 6.68 16.22 3.81
N ILE A 136 7.23 15.03 3.56
CA ILE A 136 6.69 13.77 4.11
C ILE A 136 6.68 13.81 5.65
N SER A 137 7.78 14.21 6.27
CA SER A 137 7.89 14.29 7.73
C SER A 137 6.88 15.28 8.33
N GLU A 138 6.71 16.45 7.70
CA GLU A 138 5.71 17.44 8.13
C GLU A 138 4.29 16.88 7.99
N LEU A 139 3.96 16.23 6.88
CA LEU A 139 2.64 15.66 6.66
C LEU A 139 2.36 14.47 7.58
N SER A 140 3.37 13.65 7.89
CA SER A 140 3.22 12.53 8.82
C SER A 140 3.01 13.01 10.26
N ASP A 141 3.65 14.13 10.67
CA ASP A 141 3.39 14.76 11.96
C ASP A 141 1.94 15.28 12.04
N MET A 142 1.45 15.95 11.00
CA MET A 142 0.07 16.43 10.94
C MET A 142 -0.95 15.29 11.01
N LEU A 143 -0.71 14.18 10.30
CA LEU A 143 -1.57 12.99 10.38
C LEU A 143 -1.51 12.33 11.76
N MET A 144 -0.34 12.27 12.38
CA MET A 144 -0.17 11.74 13.74
C MET A 144 -0.93 12.59 14.76
N ASP A 145 -0.89 13.92 14.67
CA ASP A 145 -1.64 14.84 15.54
C ASP A 145 -3.16 14.65 15.41
N GLU A 146 -3.64 14.23 14.25
CA GLU A 146 -5.03 13.85 14.00
C GLU A 146 -5.39 12.43 14.51
N GLY A 147 -4.43 11.72 15.09
CA GLY A 147 -4.61 10.35 15.57
C GLY A 147 -4.68 9.30 14.45
N MET A 148 -4.19 9.63 13.25
CA MET A 148 -4.22 8.77 12.07
C MET A 148 -2.79 8.61 11.50
N PRO A 149 -1.95 7.72 12.05
CA PRO A 149 -0.57 7.58 11.64
C PRO A 149 -0.44 7.21 10.15
N MET A 150 0.47 7.89 9.46
CA MET A 150 0.83 7.55 8.08
C MET A 150 1.44 6.15 8.01
N SER A 151 1.09 5.40 6.99
CA SER A 151 1.74 4.16 6.59
C SER A 151 2.17 4.34 5.14
N TYR A 152 3.43 4.76 4.92
CA TYR A 152 3.93 5.03 3.57
C TYR A 152 4.16 3.73 2.83
N HIS A 153 3.49 3.56 1.70
CA HIS A 153 3.59 2.38 0.86
C HIS A 153 4.60 2.64 -0.26
N GLU A 154 5.74 1.95 -0.21
CA GLU A 154 6.59 1.78 -1.37
C GLU A 154 5.83 0.98 -2.43
N HIS A 155 5.94 1.38 -3.68
CA HIS A 155 5.13 0.75 -4.72
C HIS A 155 5.85 0.74 -6.06
N MET A 156 5.69 -0.37 -6.79
CA MET A 156 6.21 -0.49 -8.16
C MET A 156 5.66 0.63 -9.05
N GLY A 157 6.56 1.27 -9.80
CA GLY A 157 6.21 2.36 -10.72
C GLY A 157 6.09 3.74 -10.07
N THR A 158 6.42 3.88 -8.76
CA THR A 158 6.45 5.15 -8.04
C THR A 158 7.88 5.63 -7.76
N ILE A 159 8.01 6.79 -7.11
CA ILE A 159 9.31 7.38 -6.76
C ILE A 159 10.06 6.64 -5.65
N ILE A 160 9.35 5.94 -4.75
CA ILE A 160 9.94 5.09 -3.72
C ILE A 160 9.59 3.65 -4.05
N GLN A 161 10.54 2.91 -4.63
CA GLN A 161 10.33 1.55 -5.11
C GLN A 161 11.46 0.60 -4.70
N SER A 162 12.72 0.98 -4.95
CA SER A 162 13.88 0.11 -4.72
C SER A 162 14.27 0.05 -3.25
N GLU A 163 15.07 -0.96 -2.87
CA GLU A 163 15.65 -1.07 -1.54
C GLU A 163 16.45 0.18 -1.15
N GLU A 164 17.21 0.73 -2.09
CA GLU A 164 17.96 1.98 -1.90
C GLU A 164 17.05 3.18 -1.64
N ASP A 165 15.93 3.28 -2.37
CA ASP A 165 14.93 4.34 -2.14
C ASP A 165 14.32 4.21 -0.73
N VAL A 166 13.95 2.99 -0.33
CA VAL A 166 13.38 2.73 1.01
C VAL A 166 14.38 3.07 2.11
N ASP A 167 15.62 2.62 1.99
CA ASP A 167 16.66 2.94 2.97
C ASP A 167 16.85 4.45 3.12
N ARG A 168 17.03 5.13 2.01
CA ARG A 168 17.23 6.58 2.01
C ARG A 168 16.01 7.33 2.54
N PHE A 169 14.82 6.91 2.15
CA PHE A 169 13.56 7.47 2.62
C PHE A 169 13.41 7.34 4.14
N MET A 170 13.66 6.14 4.67
CA MET A 170 13.56 5.88 6.10
C MET A 170 14.63 6.61 6.92
N ASP A 171 15.83 6.78 6.36
CA ASP A 171 16.93 7.52 7.02
C ASP A 171 16.66 9.03 7.05
N MET A 172 16.02 9.57 6.02
CA MET A 172 15.80 11.02 5.87
C MET A 172 14.46 11.52 6.41
N THR A 173 13.54 10.62 6.78
CA THR A 173 12.24 10.98 7.36
C THR A 173 12.22 10.82 8.88
N ASN A 174 11.29 11.52 9.55
CA ASN A 174 11.18 11.48 11.01
C ASN A 174 10.51 10.19 11.53
N GLN A 175 10.44 10.06 12.87
CA GLN A 175 9.93 8.86 13.55
C GLN A 175 8.41 8.67 13.42
N ASN A 176 7.66 9.68 13.01
CA ASN A 176 6.21 9.60 12.76
C ASN A 176 5.89 9.14 11.32
N THR A 177 6.91 9.02 10.47
CA THR A 177 6.79 8.43 9.14
C THR A 177 6.98 6.92 9.26
N PHE A 178 5.89 6.15 9.20
CA PHE A 178 5.94 4.70 9.21
C PHE A 178 5.93 4.14 7.80
N LEU A 179 6.55 2.98 7.65
CA LEU A 179 6.54 2.20 6.42
C LEU A 179 5.36 1.21 6.44
N LEU A 180 4.60 1.16 5.37
CA LEU A 180 3.85 -0.02 5.02
C LEU A 180 4.83 -1.01 4.39
N TYR A 181 4.97 -2.17 4.98
CA TYR A 181 5.86 -3.21 4.48
C TYR A 181 5.09 -4.15 3.55
N ASP A 182 5.40 -4.12 2.25
CA ASP A 182 4.77 -5.01 1.27
C ASP A 182 5.78 -6.01 0.71
N THR A 183 5.60 -7.29 1.03
CA THR A 183 6.52 -8.36 0.63
C THR A 183 6.62 -8.51 -0.90
N GLY A 184 5.50 -8.37 -1.59
CA GLY A 184 5.45 -8.55 -3.05
C GLY A 184 6.08 -7.38 -3.81
N HIS A 185 5.82 -6.14 -3.41
CA HIS A 185 6.44 -4.98 -4.06
C HIS A 185 7.94 -4.96 -3.83
N LEU A 186 8.40 -5.22 -2.61
CA LEU A 186 9.84 -5.31 -2.31
C LEU A 186 10.51 -6.44 -3.11
N MET A 187 9.90 -7.63 -3.15
CA MET A 187 10.44 -8.75 -3.95
C MET A 187 10.47 -8.41 -5.45
N PHE A 188 9.41 -7.75 -5.96
CA PHE A 188 9.36 -7.35 -7.38
C PHE A 188 10.38 -6.27 -7.72
N ALA A 189 10.73 -5.41 -6.75
CA ALA A 189 11.81 -4.43 -6.86
C ALA A 189 13.21 -5.05 -6.66
N GLU A 190 13.33 -6.39 -6.58
CA GLU A 190 14.56 -7.13 -6.31
C GLU A 190 15.23 -6.75 -4.97
N ALA A 191 14.44 -6.20 -4.04
CA ALA A 191 14.90 -5.83 -2.71
C ALA A 191 15.05 -7.05 -1.79
N ASN A 192 15.97 -6.96 -0.84
CA ASN A 192 16.05 -7.91 0.25
C ASN A 192 14.97 -7.60 1.29
N TYR A 193 13.75 -8.10 1.04
CA TYR A 193 12.57 -7.84 1.87
C TYR A 193 12.78 -8.25 3.34
N GLU A 194 13.53 -9.33 3.62
CA GLU A 194 13.84 -9.75 4.98
C GLU A 194 14.74 -8.74 5.71
N ARG A 195 15.73 -8.18 5.02
CA ARG A 195 16.60 -7.13 5.55
C ARG A 195 15.80 -5.85 5.84
N VAL A 196 14.94 -5.42 4.92
CA VAL A 196 14.08 -4.24 5.09
C VAL A 196 13.21 -4.42 6.34
N LEU A 197 12.55 -5.59 6.50
CA LEU A 197 11.77 -5.89 7.69
C LEU A 197 12.58 -5.77 8.98
N LYS A 198 13.75 -6.40 9.03
CA LYS A 198 14.63 -6.38 10.22
C LYS A 198 15.11 -4.97 10.58
N ASN A 199 15.47 -4.19 9.58
CA ASN A 199 16.02 -2.84 9.80
C ASN A 199 14.96 -1.86 10.27
N TYR A 200 13.73 -1.99 9.77
CA TYR A 200 12.68 -0.98 10.00
C TYR A 200 11.49 -1.46 10.82
N ILE A 201 11.57 -2.63 11.48
CA ILE A 201 10.47 -3.23 12.25
C ILE A 201 9.84 -2.24 13.25
N SER A 202 10.62 -1.37 13.88
CA SER A 202 10.13 -0.37 14.83
C SER A 202 9.36 0.79 14.17
N ARG A 203 9.46 0.92 12.86
CA ARG A 203 8.79 1.92 12.03
C ARG A 203 7.88 1.29 10.97
N ILE A 204 7.45 0.05 11.16
CA ILE A 204 6.42 -0.62 10.36
C ILE A 204 5.16 -0.67 11.19
N ASN A 205 4.07 -0.08 10.69
CA ASN A 205 2.76 -0.07 11.35
C ASN A 205 1.67 -0.80 10.55
N HIS A 206 1.97 -1.20 9.31
CA HIS A 206 1.05 -1.96 8.46
C HIS A 206 1.83 -2.90 7.53
N VAL A 207 1.23 -4.05 7.19
CA VAL A 207 1.90 -5.09 6.39
C VAL A 207 0.95 -5.59 5.31
N HIS A 208 1.44 -5.62 4.07
CA HIS A 208 0.82 -6.33 2.96
C HIS A 208 1.60 -7.60 2.64
N CYS A 209 0.90 -8.72 2.65
CA CYS A 209 1.46 -10.04 2.34
C CYS A 209 1.07 -10.44 0.92
N LYS A 210 1.78 -9.92 -0.08
CA LYS A 210 1.67 -10.40 -1.47
C LYS A 210 2.79 -11.39 -1.74
N ASP A 211 2.48 -12.52 -2.35
CA ASP A 211 3.49 -13.46 -2.83
C ASP A 211 3.75 -13.28 -4.33
N ILE A 212 4.84 -13.83 -4.83
CA ILE A 212 5.34 -13.63 -6.19
C ILE A 212 5.50 -14.98 -6.91
N ARG A 213 4.89 -15.12 -8.09
CA ARG A 213 5.17 -16.26 -8.99
C ARG A 213 6.50 -16.04 -9.71
N LYS A 214 7.48 -16.83 -9.33
CA LYS A 214 8.88 -16.66 -9.74
C LYS A 214 9.07 -16.57 -11.24
N ASP A 215 8.43 -17.45 -12.01
CA ASP A 215 8.62 -17.50 -13.46
C ASP A 215 8.05 -16.26 -14.16
N VAL A 216 6.90 -15.76 -13.68
CA VAL A 216 6.28 -14.53 -14.16
C VAL A 216 7.14 -13.32 -13.81
N PHE A 217 7.63 -13.26 -12.58
CA PHE A 217 8.56 -12.21 -12.12
C PHE A 217 9.82 -12.15 -13.00
N LEU A 218 10.49 -13.29 -13.20
CA LEU A 218 11.71 -13.34 -14.01
C LEU A 218 11.45 -12.90 -15.47
N LYS A 219 10.29 -13.28 -16.04
CA LYS A 219 9.86 -12.79 -17.35
C LYS A 219 9.66 -11.28 -17.34
N SER A 220 8.94 -10.75 -16.35
CA SER A 220 8.62 -9.32 -16.23
C SER A 220 9.88 -8.45 -16.18
N ILE A 221 10.88 -8.87 -15.40
CA ILE A 221 12.18 -8.16 -15.31
C ILE A 221 12.96 -8.29 -16.61
N LYS A 222 13.08 -9.51 -17.16
CA LYS A 222 13.86 -9.77 -18.38
C LYS A 222 13.33 -8.98 -19.58
N ASP A 223 12.02 -8.93 -19.74
CA ASP A 223 11.35 -8.32 -20.90
C ASP A 223 11.02 -6.82 -20.63
N ASP A 224 11.38 -6.29 -19.45
CA ASP A 224 11.09 -4.93 -18.97
C ASP A 224 9.61 -4.55 -19.19
N LEU A 225 8.71 -5.42 -18.73
CA LEU A 225 7.27 -5.22 -18.87
C LEU A 225 6.79 -4.02 -18.06
N SER A 226 5.64 -3.48 -18.41
CA SER A 226 4.94 -2.52 -17.54
C SER A 226 4.42 -3.22 -16.27
N PHE A 227 4.13 -2.45 -15.23
CA PHE A 227 3.52 -2.98 -14.02
C PHE A 227 2.19 -3.67 -14.32
N ARG A 228 1.36 -3.05 -15.18
CA ARG A 228 0.05 -3.61 -15.57
C ARG A 228 0.16 -4.92 -16.34
N GLU A 229 1.07 -5.04 -17.29
CA GLU A 229 1.32 -6.30 -17.99
C GLU A 229 1.77 -7.39 -17.03
N SER A 230 2.68 -7.05 -16.10
CA SER A 230 3.19 -8.02 -15.12
C SER A 230 2.09 -8.55 -14.20
N PHE A 231 1.19 -7.70 -13.69
CA PHE A 231 0.13 -8.20 -12.84
C PHE A 231 -0.98 -8.92 -13.63
N LEU A 232 -1.26 -8.55 -14.89
CA LEU A 232 -2.16 -9.29 -15.78
C LEU A 232 -1.61 -10.67 -16.13
N ASP A 233 -0.29 -10.80 -16.28
CA ASP A 233 0.39 -12.09 -16.41
C ASP A 233 0.38 -12.89 -15.09
N GLY A 234 -0.05 -12.28 -13.99
CA GLY A 234 -0.24 -12.93 -12.69
C GLY A 234 1.02 -12.98 -11.83
N VAL A 235 1.87 -11.95 -11.86
CA VAL A 235 3.09 -11.89 -11.03
C VAL A 235 2.80 -11.99 -9.54
N PHE A 236 1.71 -11.37 -9.06
CA PHE A 236 1.28 -11.47 -7.67
C PHE A 236 0.36 -12.66 -7.43
N THR A 237 0.48 -13.24 -6.24
CA THR A 237 -0.38 -14.33 -5.78
C THR A 237 -0.59 -14.26 -4.26
N VAL A 238 -1.34 -15.21 -3.73
CA VAL A 238 -1.59 -15.32 -2.28
C VAL A 238 -0.37 -15.90 -1.55
N PRO A 239 -0.15 -15.54 -0.28
CA PRO A 239 0.94 -16.10 0.52
C PRO A 239 0.97 -17.63 0.51
N GLY A 240 2.13 -18.20 0.17
CA GLY A 240 2.35 -19.64 0.09
C GLY A 240 2.13 -20.28 -1.28
N ASP A 241 1.66 -19.50 -2.28
CA ASP A 241 1.50 -19.94 -3.69
C ASP A 241 2.63 -19.38 -4.59
N GLY A 242 3.59 -18.69 -4.02
CA GLY A 242 4.71 -18.07 -4.72
C GLY A 242 6.07 -18.53 -4.22
N CYS A 243 7.05 -17.63 -4.25
CA CYS A 243 8.43 -17.93 -3.89
C CYS A 243 8.94 -17.16 -2.65
N ILE A 244 8.09 -16.38 -1.98
CA ILE A 244 8.47 -15.67 -0.76
C ILE A 244 8.43 -16.63 0.42
N ASP A 245 9.53 -16.72 1.17
CA ASP A 245 9.56 -17.47 2.42
C ASP A 245 8.97 -16.62 3.56
N TYR A 246 7.76 -16.96 3.99
CA TYR A 246 7.06 -16.24 5.05
C TYR A 246 7.46 -16.69 6.47
N ASP A 247 8.07 -17.85 6.64
CA ASP A 247 8.43 -18.38 7.97
C ASP A 247 9.34 -17.43 8.78
N PRO A 248 10.43 -16.90 8.23
CA PRO A 248 11.26 -15.93 8.96
C PRO A 248 10.53 -14.59 9.18
N LEU A 249 9.70 -14.13 8.23
CA LEU A 249 8.97 -12.87 8.32
C LEU A 249 7.95 -12.90 9.45
N ILE A 250 7.15 -13.96 9.54
CA ILE A 250 6.15 -14.14 10.60
C ILE A 250 6.82 -14.16 11.98
N LYS A 251 8.00 -14.81 12.12
CA LYS A 251 8.75 -14.84 13.39
C LYS A 251 9.25 -13.47 13.84
N ILE A 252 9.53 -12.56 12.89
CA ILE A 252 9.96 -11.18 13.20
C ILE A 252 8.73 -10.31 13.57
N LEU A 253 7.61 -10.51 12.87
CA LEU A 253 6.38 -9.76 13.07
C LEU A 253 5.61 -10.17 14.34
N TYR A 254 5.82 -11.42 14.84
CA TYR A 254 5.16 -11.98 16.02
C TYR A 254 5.93 -11.68 17.31
#